data_af4fd476c2d594b91a966968ca310278
#
_entry.id   af4fd476c2d594b91a966968ca310278
#
_cell.length_a   1.000
_cell.length_b   1.000
_cell.length_c   1.000
_cell.angle_alpha   90.00
_cell.angle_beta   90.00
_cell.angle_gamma   90.00
#
_symmetry.space_group_name_H-M   'P 1'
#
loop_
_entity.id
_entity.type
_entity.pdbx_description
1 polymer ?
#
loop_
_entity_poly.entity_id
_entity_poly.type
_entity_poly.pdbx_seq_one_letter_code
_entity_poly.pdbx_strand_id
1 'polypeptide(L)'
;MDKVYIAIDLKSFYASVECADRKYDPLTTNLVVADLSRTEKTICLAVSPSLKKHGISGRARLFEVIQRVKEVNQERFRKAIKLGVLPKDEKGHYHFTSSSFDAEALENDPALELSYIVAPPRMLLYEKVSTQVFSVYSKYISPEDIHVYSIDEVFIDATPYLATYAVSAHELAMQMIREVLYTTGITATAGIGTNMYLAKVAMDIVAKHVPADEQGVRIAELNEQTYRELLWCHTPITDF
;
A
#
# COMPACT_ATOMS: atom_id res chain seq x y z
N MET A 1 26.08 -15.07 16.64
CA MET A 1 25.45 -14.48 15.43
C MET A 1 24.52 -13.39 15.91
N ASP A 2 24.62 -12.22 15.31
CA ASP A 2 23.66 -11.16 15.60
C ASP A 2 22.30 -11.59 15.11
N LYS A 3 21.25 -11.24 15.87
CA LYS A 3 19.88 -11.57 15.46
C LYS A 3 19.45 -10.74 14.28
N VAL A 4 18.62 -11.33 13.41
CA VAL A 4 18.05 -10.67 12.23
C VAL A 4 16.56 -10.90 12.20
N TYR A 5 15.81 -9.82 12.25
CA TYR A 5 14.35 -9.81 12.16
C TYR A 5 13.90 -9.16 10.85
N ILE A 6 12.87 -9.72 10.23
CA ILE A 6 12.21 -9.17 9.06
C ILE A 6 10.77 -8.81 9.48
N ALA A 7 10.39 -7.55 9.33
CA ALA A 7 9.01 -7.10 9.42
C ALA A 7 8.44 -6.99 8.00
N ILE A 8 7.24 -7.50 7.75
CA ILE A 8 6.55 -7.42 6.45
C ILE A 8 5.14 -6.90 6.66
N ASP A 9 4.76 -5.84 5.91
CA ASP A 9 3.43 -5.22 5.90
C ASP A 9 2.85 -5.24 4.49
N LEU A 10 1.62 -5.75 4.34
CA LEU A 10 0.92 -5.83 3.07
C LEU A 10 0.35 -4.46 2.68
N LYS A 11 0.71 -3.99 1.50
CA LYS A 11 0.40 -2.63 1.07
C LYS A 11 -1.10 -2.37 0.93
N SER A 12 -1.65 -1.50 1.79
CA SER A 12 -3.08 -1.13 1.79
C SER A 12 -4.01 -2.36 1.78
N PHE A 13 -3.76 -3.34 2.61
CA PHE A 13 -4.24 -4.72 2.54
C PHE A 13 -5.69 -4.85 2.12
N TYR A 14 -6.65 -4.29 2.85
CA TYR A 14 -8.07 -4.45 2.53
C TYR A 14 -8.42 -3.91 1.13
N ALA A 15 -7.86 -2.76 0.74
CA ALA A 15 -8.07 -2.20 -0.59
C ALA A 15 -7.44 -3.08 -1.67
N SER A 16 -6.25 -3.61 -1.41
CA SER A 16 -5.54 -4.50 -2.34
C SER A 16 -6.28 -5.82 -2.53
N VAL A 17 -6.83 -6.41 -1.46
CA VAL A 17 -7.69 -7.61 -1.56
C VAL A 17 -8.91 -7.33 -2.42
N GLU A 18 -9.57 -6.17 -2.22
CA GLU A 18 -10.75 -5.80 -3.01
C GLU A 18 -10.43 -5.57 -4.48
N CYS A 19 -9.25 -5.01 -4.80
CA CYS A 19 -8.79 -4.87 -6.17
C CYS A 19 -8.49 -6.24 -6.80
N ALA A 20 -7.67 -7.06 -6.15
CA ALA A 20 -7.25 -8.37 -6.65
C ALA A 20 -8.44 -9.32 -6.90
N ASP A 21 -9.42 -9.35 -5.98
CA ASP A 21 -10.64 -10.14 -6.13
C ASP A 21 -11.47 -9.73 -7.35
N ARG A 22 -11.46 -8.43 -7.70
CA ARG A 22 -12.11 -7.86 -8.90
C ARG A 22 -11.27 -7.92 -10.16
N LYS A 23 -10.06 -8.49 -10.10
CA LYS A 23 -9.11 -8.54 -11.21
C LYS A 23 -8.58 -7.16 -11.64
N TYR A 24 -8.50 -6.23 -10.73
CA TYR A 24 -7.86 -4.93 -10.90
C TYR A 24 -6.47 -4.92 -10.27
N ASP A 25 -5.59 -4.07 -10.80
CA ASP A 25 -4.28 -3.84 -10.20
C ASP A 25 -4.42 -2.98 -8.92
N PRO A 26 -3.98 -3.50 -7.74
CA PRO A 26 -4.03 -2.74 -6.50
C PRO A 26 -3.20 -1.44 -6.50
N LEU A 27 -2.19 -1.31 -7.37
CA LEU A 27 -1.31 -0.16 -7.42
C LEU A 27 -1.87 1.00 -8.24
N THR A 28 -2.71 0.70 -9.23
CA THR A 28 -3.26 1.70 -10.17
C THR A 28 -4.75 1.99 -9.93
N THR A 29 -5.48 1.07 -9.30
CA THR A 29 -6.92 1.22 -9.09
C THR A 29 -7.25 2.18 -7.94
N ASN A 30 -8.05 3.19 -8.20
CA ASN A 30 -8.60 4.09 -7.20
C ASN A 30 -9.78 3.41 -6.49
N LEU A 31 -9.56 3.00 -5.23
CA LEU A 31 -10.55 2.27 -4.44
C LEU A 31 -10.44 2.63 -2.96
N VAL A 32 -11.59 2.73 -2.29
CA VAL A 32 -11.69 2.79 -0.83
C VAL A 32 -12.54 1.63 -0.32
N VAL A 33 -12.22 1.14 0.87
CA VAL A 33 -13.07 0.18 1.58
C VAL A 33 -13.84 0.93 2.65
N ALA A 34 -15.16 1.07 2.45
CA ALA A 34 -16.03 1.79 3.37
C ALA A 34 -17.45 1.22 3.37
N ASP A 35 -18.13 1.32 4.51
CA ASP A 35 -19.51 0.89 4.68
C ASP A 35 -20.47 2.03 4.32
N LEU A 36 -21.04 1.98 3.14
CA LEU A 36 -22.01 2.97 2.63
C LEU A 36 -23.38 2.93 3.36
N SER A 37 -23.67 1.88 4.14
CA SER A 37 -24.89 1.84 4.95
C SER A 37 -24.83 2.80 6.15
N ARG A 38 -23.62 3.27 6.47
CA ARG A 38 -23.37 4.28 7.48
C ARG A 38 -23.33 5.69 6.87
N THR A 39 -23.11 6.68 7.69
CA THR A 39 -22.96 8.07 7.24
C THR A 39 -21.61 8.29 6.56
N GLU A 40 -21.48 9.35 5.74
CA GLU A 40 -20.20 9.78 5.13
C GLU A 40 -19.10 10.12 6.16
N LYS A 41 -19.46 10.24 7.46
CA LYS A 41 -18.50 10.41 8.56
C LYS A 41 -17.78 9.12 8.93
N THR A 42 -18.17 7.96 8.34
CA THR A 42 -17.49 6.68 8.58
C THR A 42 -16.02 6.75 8.14
N ILE A 43 -15.16 6.10 8.92
CA ILE A 43 -13.75 5.96 8.59
C ILE A 43 -13.61 4.83 7.56
N CYS A 44 -12.89 5.10 6.47
CA CYS A 44 -12.51 4.07 5.51
C CYS A 44 -11.55 3.07 6.18
N LEU A 45 -11.82 1.78 6.02
CA LEU A 45 -10.91 0.73 6.50
C LEU A 45 -9.58 0.74 5.75
N ALA A 46 -9.62 1.06 4.47
CA ALA A 46 -8.43 1.23 3.65
C ALA A 46 -8.69 2.17 2.47
N VAL A 47 -7.62 2.77 2.00
CA VAL A 47 -7.54 3.59 0.79
C VAL A 47 -6.44 3.01 -0.09
N SER A 48 -6.69 2.84 -1.38
CA SER A 48 -5.71 2.29 -2.31
C SER A 48 -4.47 3.17 -2.47
N PRO A 49 -3.31 2.60 -2.86
CA PRO A 49 -2.09 3.36 -3.07
C PRO A 49 -2.25 4.50 -4.08
N SER A 50 -3.02 4.30 -5.15
CA SER A 50 -3.29 5.31 -6.18
C SER A 50 -4.05 6.52 -5.62
N LEU A 51 -5.08 6.32 -4.80
CA LEU A 51 -5.79 7.42 -4.15
C LEU A 51 -4.94 8.14 -3.10
N LYS A 52 -4.07 7.42 -2.37
CA LYS A 52 -3.14 8.04 -1.42
C LYS A 52 -2.19 9.04 -2.11
N LYS A 53 -1.83 8.83 -3.38
CA LYS A 53 -1.02 9.80 -4.17
C LYS A 53 -1.69 11.16 -4.31
N HIS A 54 -3.01 11.23 -4.19
CA HIS A 54 -3.77 12.49 -4.20
C HIS A 54 -3.87 13.16 -2.82
N GLY A 55 -3.11 12.70 -1.82
CA GLY A 55 -3.09 13.26 -0.47
C GLY A 55 -4.23 12.76 0.44
N ILE A 56 -4.90 11.67 0.07
CA ILE A 56 -5.95 11.04 0.89
C ILE A 56 -5.28 10.13 1.92
N SER A 57 -5.59 10.33 3.21
CA SER A 57 -5.07 9.49 4.30
C SER A 57 -5.55 8.03 4.18
N GLY A 58 -4.73 7.08 4.61
CA GLY A 58 -5.09 5.65 4.63
C GLY A 58 -6.32 5.31 5.48
N ARG A 59 -6.65 6.16 6.46
CA ARG A 59 -7.82 6.08 7.33
C ARG A 59 -8.70 7.34 7.25
N ALA A 60 -8.78 7.96 6.07
CA ALA A 60 -9.64 9.10 5.84
C ALA A 60 -11.11 8.76 6.12
N ARG A 61 -11.90 9.73 6.53
CA ARG A 61 -13.36 9.61 6.53
C ARG A 61 -13.89 9.70 5.11
N LEU A 62 -15.00 9.05 4.83
CA LEU A 62 -15.53 9.00 3.46
C LEU A 62 -15.82 10.39 2.88
N PHE A 63 -16.32 11.34 3.69
CA PHE A 63 -16.53 12.72 3.23
C PHE A 63 -15.22 13.42 2.83
N GLU A 64 -14.10 13.13 3.51
CA GLU A 64 -12.78 13.69 3.16
C GLU A 64 -12.30 13.16 1.81
N VAL A 65 -12.57 11.87 1.52
CA VAL A 65 -12.30 11.28 0.21
C VAL A 65 -13.13 11.99 -0.87
N ILE A 66 -14.44 12.16 -0.66
CA ILE A 66 -15.36 12.83 -1.59
C ILE A 66 -14.87 14.25 -1.86
N GLN A 67 -14.55 15.01 -0.82
CA GLN A 67 -14.08 16.39 -0.95
C GLN A 67 -12.75 16.45 -1.71
N ARG A 68 -11.78 15.59 -1.35
CA ARG A 68 -10.47 15.62 -2.00
C ARG A 68 -10.54 15.21 -3.47
N VAL A 69 -11.34 14.22 -3.81
CA VAL A 69 -11.59 13.83 -5.22
C VAL A 69 -12.20 14.99 -6.00
N LYS A 70 -13.16 15.72 -5.40
CA LYS A 70 -13.74 16.93 -6.04
C LYS A 70 -12.68 18.00 -6.29
N GLU A 71 -11.78 18.25 -5.35
CA GLU A 71 -10.68 19.21 -5.51
C GLU A 71 -9.72 18.79 -6.63
N VAL A 72 -9.32 17.52 -6.65
CA VAL A 72 -8.47 16.95 -7.70
C VAL A 72 -9.13 17.08 -9.07
N ASN A 73 -10.43 16.81 -9.16
CA ASN A 73 -11.17 16.97 -10.42
C ASN A 73 -11.24 18.43 -10.85
N GLN A 74 -11.35 19.39 -9.94
CA GLN A 74 -11.26 20.81 -10.29
C GLN A 74 -9.88 21.19 -10.86
N GLU A 75 -8.81 20.66 -10.26
CA GLU A 75 -7.43 20.87 -10.73
C GLU A 75 -7.25 20.24 -12.12
N ARG A 76 -7.69 18.98 -12.32
CA ARG A 76 -7.67 18.28 -13.60
C ARG A 76 -8.45 19.04 -14.68
N PHE A 77 -9.65 19.50 -14.36
CA PHE A 77 -10.49 20.24 -15.27
C PHE A 77 -9.83 21.54 -15.77
N ARG A 78 -9.25 22.31 -14.84
CA ARG A 78 -8.48 23.53 -15.20
C ARG A 78 -7.30 23.22 -16.11
N LYS A 79 -6.57 22.11 -15.81
CA LYS A 79 -5.45 21.66 -16.65
C LYS A 79 -5.92 21.24 -18.03
N ALA A 80 -6.99 20.47 -18.13
CA ALA A 80 -7.55 19.99 -19.39
C ALA A 80 -8.09 21.12 -20.28
N ILE A 81 -8.69 22.17 -19.70
CA ILE A 81 -9.06 23.40 -20.44
C ILE A 81 -7.81 24.06 -21.04
N LYS A 82 -6.73 24.23 -20.25
CA LYS A 82 -5.48 24.85 -20.73
C LYS A 82 -4.83 24.05 -21.87
N LEU A 83 -4.99 22.75 -21.85
CA LEU A 83 -4.50 21.84 -22.91
C LEU A 83 -5.42 21.81 -24.14
N GLY A 84 -6.64 22.37 -24.05
CA GLY A 84 -7.60 22.38 -25.14
C GLY A 84 -8.20 21.02 -25.47
N VAL A 85 -8.18 20.05 -24.53
CA VAL A 85 -8.62 18.67 -24.78
C VAL A 85 -10.07 18.38 -24.38
N LEU A 86 -10.75 19.32 -23.69
CA LEU A 86 -12.14 19.14 -23.27
C LEU A 86 -13.11 19.53 -24.38
N PRO A 87 -14.12 18.68 -24.63
CA PRO A 87 -15.24 19.05 -25.52
C PRO A 87 -16.14 20.09 -24.84
N LYS A 88 -16.93 20.77 -25.67
CA LYS A 88 -18.00 21.66 -25.24
C LYS A 88 -19.35 21.03 -25.51
N ASP A 89 -20.28 21.24 -24.61
CA ASP A 89 -21.70 20.91 -24.82
C ASP A 89 -22.37 21.86 -25.81
N GLU A 90 -23.64 21.64 -26.11
CA GLU A 90 -24.45 22.48 -27.00
C GLU A 90 -24.57 23.93 -26.51
N LYS A 91 -24.35 24.18 -25.23
CA LYS A 91 -24.40 25.52 -24.60
C LYS A 91 -23.01 26.17 -24.53
N GLY A 92 -21.96 25.47 -25.00
CA GLY A 92 -20.60 25.97 -25.00
C GLY A 92 -19.84 25.74 -23.70
N HIS A 93 -20.36 24.94 -22.74
CA HIS A 93 -19.69 24.62 -21.48
C HIS A 93 -18.76 23.43 -21.68
N TYR A 94 -17.55 23.55 -21.12
CA TYR A 94 -16.60 22.43 -21.11
C TYR A 94 -17.04 21.31 -20.12
N HIS A 95 -16.79 20.07 -20.49
CA HIS A 95 -17.03 18.91 -19.63
C HIS A 95 -16.00 17.83 -19.87
N PHE A 96 -15.80 16.92 -18.90
CA PHE A 96 -14.99 15.73 -19.07
C PHE A 96 -15.63 14.79 -20.10
N THR A 97 -14.82 14.06 -20.85
CA THR A 97 -15.30 13.10 -21.87
C THR A 97 -15.91 11.86 -21.22
N SER A 98 -15.33 11.42 -20.10
CA SER A 98 -15.71 10.24 -19.32
C SER A 98 -15.04 10.30 -17.96
N SER A 99 -15.17 9.23 -17.15
CA SER A 99 -14.49 9.08 -15.89
C SER A 99 -13.70 7.77 -15.86
N SER A 100 -12.61 7.72 -15.05
CA SER A 100 -11.84 6.51 -14.83
C SER A 100 -11.44 6.39 -13.37
N PHE A 101 -11.44 5.16 -12.86
CA PHE A 101 -10.85 4.81 -11.58
C PHE A 101 -9.44 4.21 -11.72
N ASP A 102 -8.91 4.14 -12.93
CA ASP A 102 -7.55 3.68 -13.21
C ASP A 102 -6.59 4.86 -13.31
N ALA A 103 -5.52 4.83 -12.50
CA ALA A 103 -4.56 5.92 -12.42
C ALA A 103 -3.74 6.10 -13.71
N GLU A 104 -3.41 5.01 -14.42
CA GLU A 104 -2.66 5.08 -15.67
C GLU A 104 -3.52 5.70 -16.78
N ALA A 105 -4.78 5.31 -16.86
CA ALA A 105 -5.72 5.94 -17.80
C ALA A 105 -5.86 7.45 -17.52
N LEU A 106 -5.93 7.84 -16.25
CA LEU A 106 -6.01 9.23 -15.83
C LEU A 106 -4.72 10.04 -16.11
N GLU A 107 -3.55 9.39 -16.06
CA GLU A 107 -2.26 10.02 -16.43
C GLU A 107 -2.17 10.22 -17.94
N ASN A 108 -2.62 9.24 -18.71
CA ASN A 108 -2.54 9.25 -20.18
C ASN A 108 -3.59 10.16 -20.82
N ASP A 109 -4.77 10.33 -20.20
CA ASP A 109 -5.85 11.17 -20.74
C ASP A 109 -6.31 12.25 -19.73
N PRO A 110 -5.88 13.50 -19.91
CA PRO A 110 -6.33 14.62 -19.09
C PRO A 110 -7.82 14.96 -19.21
N ALA A 111 -8.50 14.48 -20.25
CA ALA A 111 -9.94 14.71 -20.45
C ALA A 111 -10.84 13.78 -19.62
N LEU A 112 -10.26 12.85 -18.88
CA LEU A 112 -10.98 11.95 -17.97
C LEU A 112 -11.16 12.57 -16.58
N GLU A 113 -12.35 12.41 -16.03
CA GLU A 113 -12.64 12.68 -14.61
C GLU A 113 -12.12 11.57 -13.72
N LEU A 114 -11.48 11.90 -12.60
CA LEU A 114 -11.10 10.92 -11.60
C LEU A 114 -12.34 10.40 -10.88
N SER A 115 -12.55 9.10 -10.95
CA SER A 115 -13.52 8.35 -10.16
C SER A 115 -12.83 7.33 -9.26
N TYR A 116 -13.57 6.70 -8.37
CA TYR A 116 -13.06 5.63 -7.49
C TYR A 116 -14.17 4.65 -7.13
N ILE A 117 -13.76 3.45 -6.77
CA ILE A 117 -14.66 2.38 -6.32
C ILE A 117 -14.82 2.48 -4.80
N VAL A 118 -16.05 2.40 -4.29
CA VAL A 118 -16.33 2.19 -2.87
C VAL A 118 -16.70 0.73 -2.66
N ALA A 119 -15.82 -0.04 -2.04
CA ALA A 119 -16.04 -1.45 -1.75
C ALA A 119 -16.56 -1.63 -0.32
N PRO A 120 -17.65 -2.40 -0.10
CA PRO A 120 -18.11 -2.74 1.23
C PRO A 120 -17.09 -3.66 1.91
N PRO A 121 -16.90 -3.56 3.26
CA PRO A 121 -15.99 -4.44 3.99
C PRO A 121 -16.41 -5.91 3.93
N ARG A 122 -15.46 -6.81 3.65
CA ARG A 122 -15.67 -8.26 3.58
C ARG A 122 -14.68 -9.01 4.47
N MET A 123 -14.84 -8.93 5.80
CA MET A 123 -13.85 -9.42 6.77
C MET A 123 -13.45 -10.88 6.56
N LEU A 124 -14.40 -11.78 6.28
CA LEU A 124 -14.11 -13.20 6.00
C LEU A 124 -13.19 -13.40 4.78
N LEU A 125 -13.34 -12.55 3.76
CA LEU A 125 -12.43 -12.59 2.61
C LEU A 125 -11.02 -12.15 3.02
N TYR A 126 -10.90 -11.12 3.84
CA TYR A 126 -9.61 -10.61 4.29
C TYR A 126 -8.89 -11.63 5.17
N GLU A 127 -9.58 -12.28 6.10
CA GLU A 127 -9.04 -13.37 6.92
C GLU A 127 -8.55 -14.54 6.05
N LYS A 128 -9.33 -14.92 5.03
CA LYS A 128 -8.94 -15.98 4.09
C LYS A 128 -7.66 -15.62 3.35
N VAL A 129 -7.54 -14.39 2.82
CA VAL A 129 -6.35 -13.95 2.09
C VAL A 129 -5.16 -13.83 3.04
N SER A 130 -5.34 -13.31 4.26
CA SER A 130 -4.30 -13.25 5.28
C SER A 130 -3.76 -14.66 5.62
N THR A 131 -4.64 -15.64 5.79
CA THR A 131 -4.25 -17.04 6.01
C THR A 131 -3.48 -17.61 4.82
N GLN A 132 -3.87 -17.26 3.59
CA GLN A 132 -3.13 -17.66 2.38
C GLN A 132 -1.72 -17.06 2.36
N VAL A 133 -1.57 -15.78 2.70
CA VAL A 133 -0.27 -15.11 2.82
C VAL A 133 0.59 -15.77 3.91
N PHE A 134 0.03 -16.06 5.09
CA PHE A 134 0.74 -16.78 6.15
C PHE A 134 1.23 -18.16 5.67
N SER A 135 0.44 -18.86 4.88
CA SER A 135 0.83 -20.15 4.30
C SER A 135 2.01 -20.02 3.33
N VAL A 136 2.18 -18.86 2.66
CA VAL A 136 3.36 -18.58 1.84
C VAL A 136 4.59 -18.43 2.74
N TYR A 137 4.52 -17.61 3.78
CA TYR A 137 5.63 -17.43 4.73
C TYR A 137 6.07 -18.74 5.37
N SER A 138 5.11 -19.61 5.71
CA SER A 138 5.37 -20.93 6.34
C SER A 138 6.08 -21.93 5.43
N LYS A 139 6.26 -21.64 4.13
CA LYS A 139 7.12 -22.45 3.25
C LYS A 139 8.60 -22.19 3.46
N TYR A 140 8.94 -21.00 3.96
CA TYR A 140 10.30 -20.53 4.17
C TYR A 140 10.72 -20.58 5.64
N ILE A 141 9.78 -20.33 6.53
CA ILE A 141 10.01 -20.05 7.96
C ILE A 141 9.07 -20.95 8.77
N SER A 142 9.58 -21.56 9.84
CA SER A 142 8.75 -22.30 10.77
C SER A 142 7.70 -21.37 11.43
N PRO A 143 6.43 -21.81 11.60
CA PRO A 143 5.39 -20.98 12.22
C PRO A 143 5.75 -20.40 13.60
N GLU A 144 6.59 -21.09 14.38
CA GLU A 144 7.07 -20.63 15.70
C GLU A 144 7.99 -19.41 15.63
N ASP A 145 8.66 -19.19 14.48
CA ASP A 145 9.54 -18.04 14.23
C ASP A 145 8.81 -16.88 13.50
N ILE A 146 7.50 -17.03 13.26
CA ILE A 146 6.62 -16.00 12.69
C ILE A 146 5.72 -15.45 13.77
N HIS A 147 5.92 -14.19 14.14
CA HIS A 147 5.03 -13.46 15.03
C HIS A 147 4.00 -12.69 14.21
N VAL A 148 2.73 -13.12 14.24
CA VAL A 148 1.62 -12.42 13.59
C VAL A 148 1.25 -11.21 14.46
N TYR A 149 1.57 -10.01 13.96
CA TYR A 149 1.30 -8.76 14.65
C TYR A 149 -0.12 -8.23 14.37
N SER A 150 -0.55 -8.35 13.11
CA SER A 150 -1.91 -7.99 12.68
C SER A 150 -2.36 -8.87 11.51
N ILE A 151 -3.51 -8.58 10.92
CA ILE A 151 -4.05 -9.30 9.75
C ILE A 151 -3.17 -9.14 8.50
N ASP A 152 -2.35 -8.10 8.45
CA ASP A 152 -1.52 -7.71 7.29
C ASP A 152 -0.05 -7.52 7.63
N GLU A 153 0.35 -7.74 8.90
CA GLU A 153 1.72 -7.51 9.35
C GLU A 153 2.26 -8.69 10.17
N VAL A 154 3.50 -9.07 9.86
CA VAL A 154 4.24 -10.12 10.55
C VAL A 154 5.65 -9.69 10.90
N PHE A 155 6.21 -10.27 11.98
CA PHE A 155 7.64 -10.24 12.28
C PHE A 155 8.20 -11.65 12.22
N ILE A 156 9.37 -11.81 11.63
CA ILE A 156 10.01 -13.09 11.38
C ILE A 156 11.40 -13.06 12.00
N ASP A 157 11.74 -14.03 12.88
CA ASP A 157 13.14 -14.29 13.26
C ASP A 157 13.81 -15.06 12.11
N ALA A 158 14.50 -14.34 11.26
CA ALA A 158 15.18 -14.91 10.09
C ALA A 158 16.55 -15.54 10.44
N THR A 159 17.07 -15.31 11.64
CA THR A 159 18.43 -15.68 12.05
C THR A 159 18.82 -17.11 11.70
N PRO A 160 18.03 -18.17 12.05
CA PRO A 160 18.43 -19.55 11.80
C PRO A 160 18.35 -19.94 10.31
N TYR A 161 17.62 -19.17 9.49
CA TYR A 161 17.31 -19.53 8.11
C TYR A 161 18.34 -19.00 7.12
N LEU A 162 18.99 -17.86 7.40
CA LEU A 162 19.93 -17.22 6.46
C LEU A 162 21.12 -18.13 6.12
N ALA A 163 21.69 -18.79 7.13
CA ALA A 163 22.78 -19.74 6.90
C ALA A 163 22.29 -21.01 6.17
N THR A 164 21.09 -21.49 6.50
CA THR A 164 20.51 -22.71 5.92
C THR A 164 20.21 -22.53 4.45
N TYR A 165 19.67 -21.39 4.05
CA TYR A 165 19.36 -21.08 2.65
C TYR A 165 20.51 -20.43 1.88
N ALA A 166 21.60 -20.06 2.58
CA ALA A 166 22.75 -19.34 2.01
C ALA A 166 22.31 -18.04 1.26
N VAL A 167 21.36 -17.29 1.85
CA VAL A 167 20.85 -16.02 1.31
C VAL A 167 20.97 -14.91 2.35
N SER A 168 20.95 -13.66 1.88
CA SER A 168 20.81 -12.49 2.75
C SER A 168 19.36 -12.33 3.25
N ALA A 169 19.17 -11.56 4.32
CA ALA A 169 17.83 -11.24 4.81
C ALA A 169 17.00 -10.47 3.75
N HIS A 170 17.64 -9.62 2.96
CA HIS A 170 17.03 -8.90 1.86
C HIS A 170 16.51 -9.86 0.78
N GLU A 171 17.33 -10.82 0.35
CA GLU A 171 16.93 -11.82 -0.64
C GLU A 171 15.80 -12.70 -0.12
N LEU A 172 15.85 -13.13 1.15
CA LEU A 172 14.80 -13.93 1.76
C LEU A 172 13.46 -13.15 1.83
N ALA A 173 13.50 -11.89 2.28
CA ALA A 173 12.33 -11.01 2.28
C ALA A 173 11.75 -10.83 0.87
N MET A 174 12.61 -10.57 -0.11
CA MET A 174 12.20 -10.40 -1.50
C MET A 174 11.56 -11.66 -2.08
N GLN A 175 12.11 -12.85 -1.80
CA GLN A 175 11.54 -14.13 -2.25
C GLN A 175 10.13 -14.32 -1.68
N MET A 176 9.95 -14.12 -0.38
CA MET A 176 8.65 -14.24 0.28
C MET A 176 7.63 -13.24 -0.28
N ILE A 177 8.01 -11.96 -0.43
CA ILE A 177 7.11 -10.91 -0.96
C ILE A 177 6.71 -11.21 -2.41
N ARG A 178 7.64 -11.66 -3.25
CA ARG A 178 7.33 -12.02 -4.64
C ARG A 178 6.39 -13.21 -4.73
N GLU A 179 6.54 -14.21 -3.87
CA GLU A 179 5.62 -15.34 -3.84
C GLU A 179 4.24 -14.93 -3.33
N VAL A 180 4.16 -14.03 -2.33
CA VAL A 180 2.89 -13.43 -1.90
C VAL A 180 2.23 -12.67 -3.05
N LEU A 181 2.98 -11.83 -3.76
CA LEU A 181 2.48 -11.09 -4.93
C LEU A 181 1.97 -12.03 -6.02
N TYR A 182 2.74 -13.06 -6.36
CA TYR A 182 2.33 -14.05 -7.36
C TYR A 182 1.05 -14.79 -6.95
N THR A 183 0.93 -15.14 -5.67
CA THR A 183 -0.17 -15.95 -5.15
C THR A 183 -1.45 -15.14 -4.93
N THR A 184 -1.33 -13.87 -4.53
CA THR A 184 -2.47 -13.04 -4.08
C THR A 184 -2.69 -11.78 -4.90
N GLY A 185 -1.73 -11.37 -5.73
CA GLY A 185 -1.73 -10.08 -6.42
C GLY A 185 -1.43 -8.88 -5.50
N ILE A 186 -0.98 -9.11 -4.26
CA ILE A 186 -0.75 -8.08 -3.26
C ILE A 186 0.75 -7.93 -3.00
N THR A 187 1.25 -6.71 -3.14
CA THR A 187 2.64 -6.37 -2.80
C THR A 187 2.79 -5.99 -1.32
N ALA A 188 4.04 -5.96 -0.85
CA ALA A 188 4.37 -5.62 0.53
C ALA A 188 5.55 -4.67 0.63
N THR A 189 5.73 -4.10 1.83
CA THR A 189 6.93 -3.39 2.26
C THR A 189 7.60 -4.21 3.36
N ALA A 190 8.92 -4.25 3.40
CA ALA A 190 9.65 -4.92 4.45
C ALA A 190 10.69 -4.01 5.12
N GLY A 191 10.93 -4.31 6.39
CA GLY A 191 12.04 -3.75 7.16
C GLY A 191 12.86 -4.88 7.78
N ILE A 192 14.17 -4.73 7.75
CA ILE A 192 15.13 -5.67 8.33
C ILE A 192 15.85 -4.97 9.47
N GLY A 193 16.00 -5.65 10.59
CA GLY A 193 16.67 -5.08 11.76
C GLY A 193 17.29 -6.13 12.66
N THR A 194 18.21 -5.70 13.53
CA THR A 194 18.85 -6.54 14.55
C THR A 194 17.90 -6.90 15.70
N ASN A 195 16.75 -6.27 15.75
CA ASN A 195 15.63 -6.58 16.65
C ASN A 195 14.30 -6.17 16.00
N MET A 196 13.17 -6.59 16.59
CA MET A 196 11.83 -6.31 16.05
C MET A 196 11.52 -4.81 15.94
N TYR A 197 11.99 -3.99 16.89
CA TYR A 197 11.77 -2.55 16.86
C TYR A 197 12.48 -1.92 15.66
N LEU A 198 13.75 -2.23 15.43
CA LEU A 198 14.51 -1.71 14.28
C LEU A 198 13.94 -2.21 12.95
N ALA A 199 13.49 -3.47 12.88
CA ALA A 199 12.79 -3.98 11.71
C ALA A 199 11.50 -3.19 11.43
N LYS A 200 10.71 -2.89 12.47
CA LYS A 200 9.48 -2.07 12.35
C LYS A 200 9.80 -0.66 11.87
N VAL A 201 10.77 0.01 12.50
CA VAL A 201 11.17 1.37 12.13
C VAL A 201 11.75 1.42 10.71
N ALA A 202 12.56 0.42 10.32
CA ALA A 202 13.03 0.29 8.94
C ALA A 202 11.87 0.22 7.95
N MET A 203 10.85 -0.58 8.24
CA MET A 203 9.67 -0.74 7.40
C MET A 203 8.80 0.52 7.34
N ASP A 204 8.47 1.11 8.49
CA ASP A 204 7.49 2.20 8.57
C ASP A 204 8.05 3.57 8.18
N ILE A 205 9.34 3.80 8.40
CA ILE A 205 9.96 5.09 8.19
C ILE A 205 10.93 5.03 7.00
N VAL A 206 11.97 4.21 7.08
CA VAL A 206 13.05 4.24 6.09
C VAL A 206 12.59 3.72 4.74
N ALA A 207 11.85 2.61 4.69
CA ALA A 207 11.37 2.03 3.45
C ALA A 207 10.41 2.95 2.66
N LYS A 208 9.75 3.90 3.32
CA LYS A 208 8.92 4.91 2.62
C LYS A 208 9.73 5.82 1.71
N HIS A 209 11.02 6.03 2.03
CA HIS A 209 11.95 6.88 1.27
C HIS A 209 12.81 6.10 0.28
N VAL A 210 12.77 4.76 0.33
CA VAL A 210 13.44 3.90 -0.65
C VAL A 210 12.59 3.85 -1.92
N PRO A 211 13.19 3.98 -3.13
CA PRO A 211 12.48 3.76 -4.37
C PRO A 211 11.86 2.36 -4.40
N ALA A 212 10.61 2.27 -4.86
CA ALA A 212 9.99 0.98 -5.09
C ALA A 212 10.59 0.34 -6.35
N ASP A 213 10.68 -1.00 -6.36
CA ASP A 213 10.95 -1.74 -7.60
C ASP A 213 9.73 -1.70 -8.55
N GLU A 214 9.86 -2.31 -9.73
CA GLU A 214 8.80 -2.37 -10.75
C GLU A 214 7.49 -3.00 -10.25
N GLN A 215 7.57 -3.83 -9.21
CA GLN A 215 6.42 -4.50 -8.58
C GLN A 215 5.92 -3.77 -7.32
N GLY A 216 6.44 -2.58 -7.04
CA GLY A 216 6.05 -1.75 -5.91
C GLY A 216 6.62 -2.18 -4.56
N VAL A 217 7.59 -3.12 -4.53
CA VAL A 217 8.24 -3.61 -3.32
C VAL A 217 9.25 -2.58 -2.82
N ARG A 218 9.32 -2.40 -1.50
CA ARG A 218 10.29 -1.57 -0.80
C ARG A 218 10.85 -2.35 0.37
N ILE A 219 12.17 -2.39 0.49
CA ILE A 219 12.86 -3.03 1.61
C ILE A 219 13.91 -2.05 2.15
N ALA A 220 13.96 -1.89 3.46
CA ALA A 220 14.98 -1.10 4.15
C ALA A 220 15.60 -1.89 5.29
N GLU A 221 16.83 -1.54 5.66
CA GLU A 221 17.58 -2.22 6.72
C GLU A 221 18.07 -1.20 7.74
N LEU A 222 17.97 -1.54 9.03
CA LEU A 222 18.48 -0.76 10.13
C LEU A 222 19.20 -1.66 11.14
N ASN A 223 20.34 -1.17 11.60
CA ASN A 223 20.99 -1.61 12.85
C ASN A 223 21.08 -0.41 13.81
N GLU A 224 21.61 -0.61 15.02
CA GLU A 224 21.72 0.44 16.02
C GLU A 224 22.56 1.64 15.58
N GLN A 225 23.59 1.40 14.77
CA GLN A 225 24.43 2.46 14.23
C GLN A 225 23.69 3.27 13.17
N THR A 226 23.15 2.63 12.16
CA THR A 226 22.39 3.31 11.09
C THR A 226 21.13 3.98 11.62
N TYR A 227 20.48 3.42 12.64
CA TYR A 227 19.37 4.09 13.32
C TYR A 227 19.80 5.42 13.93
N ARG A 228 20.94 5.48 14.64
CA ARG A 228 21.48 6.71 15.22
C ARG A 228 21.85 7.74 14.13
N GLU A 229 22.47 7.28 13.05
CA GLU A 229 22.92 8.15 11.97
C GLU A 229 21.75 8.76 11.19
N LEU A 230 20.71 7.97 10.89
CA LEU A 230 19.61 8.36 10.01
C LEU A 230 18.42 8.96 10.76
N LEU A 231 18.12 8.46 11.98
CA LEU A 231 16.84 8.73 12.64
C LEU A 231 16.97 9.37 14.03
N TRP A 232 18.18 9.55 14.57
CA TRP A 232 18.32 10.13 15.92
C TRP A 232 17.71 11.54 16.04
N CYS A 233 17.77 12.32 14.95
CA CYS A 233 17.19 13.65 14.86
C CYS A 233 15.86 13.68 14.11
N HIS A 234 15.25 12.52 13.85
CA HIS A 234 13.98 12.46 13.15
C HIS A 234 12.84 13.08 13.98
N THR A 235 12.05 13.91 13.33
CA THR A 235 10.85 14.54 13.90
C THR A 235 9.71 14.51 12.89
N PRO A 236 8.46 14.41 13.34
CA PRO A 236 8.02 14.34 14.74
C PRO A 236 8.18 12.94 15.34
N ILE A 237 8.28 12.86 16.67
CA ILE A 237 8.37 11.57 17.40
C ILE A 237 7.16 10.66 17.17
N THR A 238 6.05 11.20 16.72
CA THR A 238 4.82 10.47 16.40
C THR A 238 4.93 9.60 15.14
N ASP A 239 6.05 9.67 14.42
CA ASP A 239 6.31 8.82 13.25
C ASP A 239 6.81 7.42 13.63
N PHE A 240 7.25 7.25 14.90
CA PHE A 240 7.76 5.99 15.45
C PHE A 240 6.67 5.11 16.07
#